data_62d2db5e64ec76e4c06e3f78f3285128
#
_entry.id   62d2db5e64ec76e4c06e3f78f3285128
#
_cell.length_a   1.000
_cell.length_b   1.000
_cell.length_c   1.000
_cell.angle_alpha   90.00
_cell.angle_beta   90.00
_cell.angle_gamma   90.00
#
_symmetry.space_group_name_H-M   'P 1'
#
loop_
_entity.id
_entity.type
_entity.pdbx_description
1 polymer ?
#
loop_
_entity_poly.entity_id
_entity_poly.type
_entity_poly.pdbx_seq_one_letter_code
_entity_poly.pdbx_strand_id
1 'polypeptide(L)'
;MLRGISPLLSPSLLETLDRMGHHDEIVFGDAHFPGESCNNNIIRADGLGINDLLDAILPLFVLDHVMGQPVMMMGPLPEDKANPEIASAYQKVHDGYACLLYTSDAAD
;
A
#
# COMPACT_ATOMS: atom_id res chain seq x y z
N MET A 1 -3.77 -18.61 -14.72
CA MET A 1 -4.68 -17.45 -14.59
C MET A 1 -5.26 -17.44 -13.19
N LEU A 2 -5.13 -16.31 -12.49
CA LEU A 2 -5.56 -16.20 -11.09
C LEU A 2 -6.89 -15.44 -11.00
N ARG A 3 -7.73 -15.86 -10.05
CA ARG A 3 -8.95 -15.15 -9.71
C ARG A 3 -8.70 -14.31 -8.46
N GLY A 4 -9.40 -13.17 -8.37
CA GLY A 4 -9.33 -12.32 -7.19
C GLY A 4 -8.08 -11.46 -7.12
N ILE A 5 -7.23 -11.50 -8.12
CA ILE A 5 -6.02 -10.70 -8.21
C ILE A 5 -6.23 -9.64 -9.29
N SER A 6 -6.01 -8.38 -8.93
CA SER A 6 -6.12 -7.29 -9.89
C SER A 6 -5.09 -7.42 -11.01
N PRO A 7 -5.49 -7.20 -12.28
CA PRO A 7 -4.53 -7.21 -13.38
C PRO A 7 -3.52 -6.05 -13.32
N LEU A 8 -3.72 -5.08 -12.44
CA LEU A 8 -2.75 -3.99 -12.24
C LEU A 8 -1.50 -4.45 -11.51
N LEU A 9 -1.57 -5.60 -10.83
CA LEU A 9 -0.42 -6.12 -10.08
C LEU A 9 0.51 -6.88 -11.01
N SER A 10 1.75 -6.39 -11.12
CA SER A 10 2.78 -7.08 -11.89
C SER A 10 3.21 -8.36 -11.19
N PRO A 11 3.79 -9.34 -11.91
CA PRO A 11 4.36 -10.51 -11.28
C PRO A 11 5.42 -10.19 -10.23
N SER A 12 6.25 -9.18 -10.49
CA SER A 12 7.27 -8.74 -9.54
C SER A 12 6.66 -8.22 -8.25
N LEU A 13 5.57 -7.45 -8.36
CA LEU A 13 4.89 -6.91 -7.18
C LEU A 13 4.22 -8.03 -6.39
N LEU A 14 3.54 -8.96 -7.05
CA LEU A 14 2.92 -10.10 -6.40
C LEU A 14 3.96 -10.96 -5.66
N GLU A 15 5.09 -11.24 -6.29
CA GLU A 15 6.17 -11.99 -5.67
C GLU A 15 6.69 -11.29 -4.42
N THR A 16 6.90 -9.98 -4.51
CA THR A 16 7.37 -9.19 -3.37
C THR A 16 6.38 -9.23 -2.22
N LEU A 17 5.10 -9.05 -2.51
CA LEU A 17 4.06 -9.11 -1.48
C LEU A 17 4.01 -10.48 -0.81
N ASP A 18 4.14 -11.54 -1.60
CA ASP A 18 4.12 -12.92 -1.09
C ASP A 18 5.32 -13.22 -0.20
N ARG A 19 6.47 -12.60 -0.46
CA ARG A 19 7.70 -12.82 0.30
C ARG A 19 7.78 -11.99 1.58
N MET A 20 6.93 -10.98 1.73
CA MET A 20 6.97 -10.11 2.91
C MET A 20 6.53 -10.84 4.17
N GLY A 21 7.28 -10.65 5.23
CA GLY A 21 6.96 -11.18 6.56
C GLY A 21 6.89 -10.08 7.60
N HIS A 22 6.88 -10.46 8.86
CA HIS A 22 6.89 -9.51 9.97
C HIS A 22 8.12 -8.59 9.86
N HIS A 23 7.93 -7.32 10.12
CA HIS A 23 8.95 -6.28 10.07
C HIS A 23 9.35 -5.83 8.67
N ASP A 24 8.90 -6.50 7.63
CA ASP A 24 9.15 -6.05 6.26
C ASP A 24 8.24 -4.88 5.93
N GLU A 25 8.76 -3.96 5.13
CA GLU A 25 8.06 -2.73 4.77
C GLU A 25 8.00 -2.58 3.27
N ILE A 26 6.89 -2.03 2.78
CA ILE A 26 6.75 -1.62 1.39
C ILE A 26 6.44 -0.13 1.36
N VAL A 27 7.11 0.60 0.49
CA VAL A 27 6.96 2.06 0.37
C VAL A 27 6.39 2.38 -1.01
N PHE A 28 5.36 3.21 -1.03
CA PHE A 28 4.78 3.73 -2.26
C PHE A 28 5.26 5.17 -2.43
N GLY A 29 5.88 5.44 -3.55
CA GLY A 29 6.34 6.78 -3.89
C GLY A 29 5.80 7.22 -5.23
N ASP A 30 5.76 8.53 -5.45
CA ASP A 30 5.34 9.10 -6.72
C ASP A 30 6.46 9.06 -7.76
N ALA A 31 6.20 9.61 -8.95
CA ALA A 31 7.15 9.60 -10.05
C ALA A 31 8.44 10.37 -9.74
N HIS A 32 8.41 11.27 -8.79
CA HIS A 32 9.57 12.07 -8.40
C HIS A 32 10.30 11.51 -7.19
N PHE A 33 9.78 10.46 -6.59
CA PHE A 33 10.44 9.83 -5.45
C PHE A 33 11.74 9.16 -5.90
N PRO A 34 12.87 9.40 -5.21
CA PRO A 34 14.18 8.86 -5.63
C PRO A 34 14.35 7.40 -5.19
N GLY A 35 13.46 6.54 -5.65
CA GLY A 35 13.44 5.14 -5.23
C GLY A 35 14.72 4.40 -5.57
N GLU A 36 15.19 4.56 -6.81
CA GLU A 36 16.40 3.87 -7.28
C GLU A 36 17.65 4.29 -6.51
N SER A 37 17.66 5.53 -6.01
CA SER A 37 18.79 6.03 -5.20
C SER A 37 18.71 5.52 -3.75
N CYS A 38 17.54 5.21 -3.27
CA CYS A 38 17.32 4.86 -1.86
C CYS A 38 17.31 3.34 -1.62
N ASN A 39 17.00 2.55 -2.62
CA ASN A 39 16.83 1.11 -2.44
C ASN A 39 17.17 0.35 -3.71
N ASN A 40 17.64 -0.88 -3.55
CA ASN A 40 17.94 -1.76 -4.67
C ASN A 40 16.73 -2.57 -5.14
N ASN A 41 15.68 -2.65 -4.32
CA ASN A 41 14.49 -3.42 -4.62
C ASN A 41 13.37 -2.49 -5.06
N ILE A 42 13.43 -2.06 -6.31
CA ILE A 42 12.46 -1.14 -6.89
C ILE A 42 11.55 -1.88 -7.84
N ILE A 43 10.26 -1.67 -7.66
CA ILE A 43 9.22 -2.16 -8.57
C ILE A 43 8.53 -0.95 -9.14
N ARG A 44 8.63 -0.79 -10.44
CA ARG A 44 8.01 0.34 -11.13
C ARG A 44 6.55 0.02 -11.44
N ALA A 45 5.70 1.00 -11.23
CA ALA A 45 4.28 0.92 -11.55
C ALA A 45 3.89 2.14 -12.39
N ASP A 46 4.62 2.35 -13.46
CA ASP A 46 4.46 3.51 -14.33
C ASP A 46 3.04 3.57 -14.90
N GLY A 47 2.47 4.76 -14.87
CA GLY A 47 1.11 4.97 -15.39
C GLY A 47 -0.02 4.62 -14.44
N LEU A 48 0.29 4.11 -13.25
CA LEU A 48 -0.73 3.78 -12.24
C LEU A 48 -0.71 4.81 -11.12
N GLY A 49 -1.90 5.25 -10.70
CA GLY A 49 -2.04 6.11 -9.55
C GLY A 49 -1.98 5.34 -8.24
N ILE A 50 -1.66 6.04 -7.15
CA ILE A 50 -1.56 5.42 -5.83
C ILE A 50 -2.89 4.79 -5.40
N ASN A 51 -4.01 5.44 -5.71
CA ASN A 51 -5.32 4.92 -5.33
C ASN A 51 -5.65 3.60 -6.03
N ASP A 52 -5.29 3.49 -7.31
CA ASP A 52 -5.50 2.25 -8.06
C ASP A 52 -4.64 1.12 -7.50
N LEU A 53 -3.39 1.41 -7.15
CA LEU A 53 -2.51 0.43 -6.53
C LEU A 53 -3.02 -0.01 -5.17
N LEU A 54 -3.48 0.91 -4.34
CA LEU A 54 -4.01 0.58 -3.02
C LEU A 54 -5.26 -0.29 -3.14
N ASP A 55 -6.16 0.02 -4.07
CA ASP A 55 -7.34 -0.81 -4.31
C ASP A 55 -6.97 -2.24 -4.71
N ALA A 56 -5.87 -2.39 -5.45
CA ALA A 56 -5.41 -3.70 -5.90
C ALA A 56 -4.69 -4.49 -4.81
N ILE A 57 -3.96 -3.81 -3.93
CA ILE A 57 -3.07 -4.43 -2.94
C ILE A 57 -3.77 -4.69 -1.61
N LEU A 58 -4.55 -3.74 -1.10
CA LEU A 58 -5.13 -3.84 0.23
C LEU A 58 -5.97 -5.10 0.47
N PRO A 59 -6.76 -5.60 -0.50
CA PRO A 59 -7.47 -6.86 -0.28
C PRO A 59 -6.58 -8.07 -0.07
N LEU A 60 -5.33 -8.00 -0.49
CA LEU A 60 -4.38 -9.10 -0.42
C LEU A 60 -3.40 -8.96 0.75
N PHE A 61 -3.31 -7.76 1.33
CA PHE A 61 -2.21 -7.41 2.22
C PHE A 61 -2.68 -7.41 3.67
N VAL A 62 -1.99 -8.17 4.51
CA VAL A 62 -2.24 -8.18 5.95
C VAL A 62 -1.32 -7.17 6.61
N LEU A 63 -1.91 -6.18 7.27
CA LEU A 63 -1.14 -5.18 8.00
C LEU A 63 -0.65 -5.75 9.34
N ASP A 64 0.64 -5.59 9.59
CA ASP A 64 1.26 -6.15 10.79
C ASP A 64 1.09 -5.21 11.98
N HIS A 65 -0.01 -5.36 12.69
CA HIS A 65 -0.33 -4.52 13.83
C HIS A 65 0.47 -4.86 15.10
N VAL A 66 1.24 -5.94 15.09
CA VAL A 66 2.14 -6.29 16.20
C VAL A 66 3.23 -5.23 16.35
N MET A 67 3.55 -4.53 15.27
CA MET A 67 4.58 -3.49 15.26
C MET A 67 4.12 -2.14 15.83
N GLY A 68 2.90 -2.02 16.28
CA GLY A 68 2.37 -0.77 16.83
C GLY A 68 1.80 0.18 15.79
N GLN A 69 2.57 0.56 14.78
CA GLN A 69 2.13 1.44 13.70
C GLN A 69 2.36 0.77 12.35
N PRO A 70 1.39 -0.01 11.86
CA PRO A 70 1.56 -0.77 10.62
C PRO A 70 1.53 0.09 9.36
N VAL A 71 1.05 1.32 9.44
CA VAL A 71 0.96 2.23 8.32
C VAL A 71 1.51 3.58 8.71
N MET A 72 2.38 4.12 7.85
CA MET A 72 2.86 5.50 7.98
C MET A 72 2.63 6.21 6.67
N MET A 73 2.16 7.43 6.74
CA MET A 73 1.97 8.28 5.58
C MET A 73 2.63 9.62 5.82
N MET A 74 3.26 10.15 4.76
CA MET A 74 3.78 11.50 4.81
C MET A 74 2.59 12.48 4.86
N GLY A 75 2.63 13.41 5.82
CA GLY A 75 1.60 14.43 5.90
C GLY A 75 1.59 15.28 4.65
N PRO A 76 0.40 15.66 4.13
CA PRO A 76 0.33 16.52 2.94
C PRO A 76 0.90 17.89 3.22
N LEU A 77 1.60 18.46 2.23
CA LEU A 77 2.04 19.84 2.29
C LEU A 77 0.80 20.77 2.29
N PRO A 78 0.92 22.01 2.80
CA PRO A 78 -0.24 22.92 2.81
C PRO A 78 -0.91 23.09 1.45
N GLU A 79 -0.14 23.12 0.38
CA GLU A 79 -0.66 23.21 -0.98
C GLU A 79 -1.37 21.95 -1.45
N ASP A 80 -1.12 20.80 -0.81
CA ASP A 80 -1.72 19.52 -1.19
C ASP A 80 -3.00 19.20 -0.42
N LYS A 81 -3.31 19.94 0.62
CA LYS A 81 -4.46 19.65 1.49
C LYS A 81 -5.80 19.65 0.74
N ALA A 82 -5.89 20.42 -0.34
CA ALA A 82 -7.10 20.48 -1.16
C ALA A 82 -7.13 19.42 -2.25
N ASN A 83 -6.10 18.59 -2.38
CA ASN A 83 -6.04 17.56 -3.41
C ASN A 83 -6.91 16.35 -3.02
N PRO A 84 -8.02 16.09 -3.74
CA PRO A 84 -8.92 14.99 -3.38
C PRO A 84 -8.29 13.61 -3.55
N GLU A 85 -7.27 13.48 -4.40
CA GLU A 85 -6.57 12.19 -4.58
C GLU A 85 -5.80 11.80 -3.33
N ILE A 86 -5.17 12.76 -2.67
CA ILE A 86 -4.45 12.51 -1.41
C ILE A 86 -5.42 12.13 -0.30
N ALA A 87 -6.51 12.86 -0.17
CA ALA A 87 -7.54 12.53 0.82
C ALA A 87 -8.12 11.13 0.59
N SER A 88 -8.36 10.77 -0.67
CA SER A 88 -8.86 9.46 -1.04
C SER A 88 -7.86 8.35 -0.67
N ALA A 89 -6.57 8.57 -0.89
CA ALA A 89 -5.54 7.62 -0.52
C ALA A 89 -5.49 7.36 0.99
N TYR A 90 -5.57 8.42 1.79
CA TYR A 90 -5.67 8.28 3.25
C TYR A 90 -6.87 7.46 3.66
N GLN A 91 -8.03 7.75 3.06
CA GLN A 91 -9.27 7.05 3.40
C GLN A 91 -9.19 5.57 3.07
N LYS A 92 -8.62 5.21 1.92
CA LYS A 92 -8.47 3.82 1.51
C LYS A 92 -7.59 3.03 2.47
N VAL A 93 -6.47 3.61 2.89
CA VAL A 93 -5.57 2.97 3.83
C VAL A 93 -6.26 2.80 5.19
N HIS A 94 -6.93 3.84 5.66
CA HIS A 94 -7.67 3.80 6.91
C HIS A 94 -8.74 2.70 6.90
N ASP A 95 -9.53 2.63 5.83
CA ASP A 95 -10.62 1.65 5.71
C ASP A 95 -10.06 0.22 5.64
N GLY A 96 -8.98 0.03 4.91
CA GLY A 96 -8.32 -1.27 4.83
C GLY A 96 -7.81 -1.74 6.18
N TYR A 97 -7.18 -0.85 6.92
CA TYR A 97 -6.68 -1.16 8.27
C TYR A 97 -7.84 -1.46 9.23
N ALA A 98 -8.87 -0.65 9.23
CA ALA A 98 -10.02 -0.85 10.09
C ALA A 98 -10.72 -2.19 9.79
N CYS A 99 -10.86 -2.53 8.53
CA CYS A 99 -11.46 -3.79 8.12
C CYS A 99 -10.64 -4.99 8.61
N LEU A 100 -9.32 -4.93 8.50
CA LEU A 100 -8.45 -6.00 8.97
C LEU A 100 -8.51 -6.15 10.49
N LEU A 101 -8.54 -5.05 11.23
CA LEU A 101 -8.70 -5.09 12.69
C LEU A 101 -10.02 -5.75 13.09
N TYR A 102 -11.10 -5.36 12.43
CA TYR A 102 -12.41 -5.93 12.71
C TYR A 102 -12.44 -7.43 12.43
N THR A 103 -11.87 -7.85 11.31
CA THR A 103 -11.80 -9.26 10.94
C THR A 103 -10.96 -10.05 11.95
N SER A 104 -9.86 -9.49 12.40
CA SER A 104 -8.99 -10.11 13.40
C SER A 104 -9.72 -10.29 14.73
N ASP A 105 -10.43 -9.25 15.18
CA ASP A 105 -11.20 -9.31 16.42
C ASP A 105 -12.32 -10.36 16.33
N ALA A 106 -12.95 -10.47 15.16
CA ALA A 106 -14.01 -11.45 14.94
C ALA A 106 -13.48 -12.89 14.90
N ALA A 107 -12.21 -13.08 14.57
CA ALA A 107 -11.59 -14.40 14.54
C ALA A 107 -11.19 -14.89 15.92
N ASP A 108 -11.03 -14.00 16.86
CA ASP A 108 -10.70 -14.32 18.24
C ASP A 108 -11.94 -14.71 19.03
#